data_09306e91177011efb9a0b4da0284135b
#
_entry.id   09306e91177011efb9a0b4da0284135b
#
_cell.length_a   1.000
_cell.length_b   1.000
_cell.length_c   1.000
_cell.angle_alpha   90.00
_cell.angle_beta   90.00
_cell.angle_gamma   90.00
#
_symmetry.space_group_name_H-M   'P 1'
#
loop_
_entity.id
_entity.type
_entity.pdbx_description
1 polymer ?
#
loop_
_entity_poly.entity_id
_entity_poly.type
_entity_poly.pdbx_seq_one_letter_code
_entity_poly.pdbx_strand_id
1 'polypeptide(L)'
;MTCIEASREEIAAHCDLMVGRGIENVVAIRGDVPKDPAFRRPANGFRYAVDMIRFMREGGHGFCLVGGGHPEGHPECRDLELNIEHLREKVDAGVDVVITQLFYDNADYFAFVERARRVGIRVPLVPGIMPITNWPQIERITTLSGNQVPSRLHAALERVRNDEPAAVAVGVEWATRQCVELLRGGAPGVHFYTLNKSPATRAIFENLRREGLLGH
;
A
#
# COMPACT_ATOMS: atom_id res chain seq x y z
N MET A 1 -11.83 -3.29 -0.51
CA MET A 1 -12.89 -3.23 -1.55
C MET A 1 -12.27 -2.77 -2.85
N THR A 2 -12.51 -3.47 -3.95
CA THR A 2 -12.06 -3.09 -5.30
C THR A 2 -13.27 -2.70 -6.14
N CYS A 3 -13.09 -1.76 -7.08
CA CYS A 3 -14.19 -1.25 -7.90
C CYS A 3 -14.16 -1.69 -9.37
N ILE A 4 -13.05 -2.29 -9.84
CA ILE A 4 -12.85 -2.52 -11.27
C ILE A 4 -13.87 -3.48 -11.90
N GLU A 5 -14.36 -4.44 -11.12
CA GLU A 5 -15.30 -5.47 -11.56
C GLU A 5 -16.72 -5.29 -10.99
N ALA A 6 -16.94 -4.23 -10.18
CA ALA A 6 -18.19 -4.05 -9.46
C ALA A 6 -19.05 -2.91 -10.04
N SER A 7 -20.35 -3.13 -10.07
CA SER A 7 -21.36 -2.11 -10.33
C SER A 7 -21.58 -1.22 -9.10
N ARG A 8 -22.29 -0.10 -9.29
CA ARG A 8 -22.68 0.78 -8.18
C ARG A 8 -23.58 0.09 -7.17
N GLU A 9 -24.53 -0.73 -7.65
CA GLU A 9 -25.47 -1.49 -6.83
C GLU A 9 -24.73 -2.53 -5.98
N GLU A 10 -23.73 -3.23 -6.55
CA GLU A 10 -22.92 -4.19 -5.80
C GLU A 10 -22.07 -3.51 -4.73
N ILE A 11 -21.47 -2.35 -5.04
CA ILE A 11 -20.72 -1.56 -4.04
C ILE A 11 -21.65 -1.09 -2.91
N ALA A 12 -22.85 -0.58 -3.22
CA ALA A 12 -23.83 -0.18 -2.22
C ALA A 12 -24.21 -1.36 -1.32
N ALA A 13 -24.57 -2.51 -1.90
CA ALA A 13 -24.91 -3.70 -1.14
C ALA A 13 -23.75 -4.20 -0.25
N HIS A 14 -22.51 -4.11 -0.73
CA HIS A 14 -21.32 -4.42 0.07
C HIS A 14 -21.14 -3.43 1.24
N CYS A 15 -21.39 -2.13 1.02
CA CYS A 15 -21.34 -1.15 2.10
C CYS A 15 -22.36 -1.46 3.18
N ASP A 16 -23.62 -1.73 2.80
CA ASP A 16 -24.69 -2.09 3.74
C ASP A 16 -24.35 -3.35 4.54
N LEU A 17 -23.81 -4.37 3.85
CA LEU A 17 -23.37 -5.60 4.49
C LEU A 17 -22.25 -5.36 5.51
N MET A 18 -21.25 -4.50 5.17
CA MET A 18 -20.16 -4.17 6.08
C MET A 18 -20.64 -3.41 7.30
N VAL A 19 -21.52 -2.43 7.12
CA VAL A 19 -22.17 -1.70 8.23
C VAL A 19 -22.92 -2.69 9.13
N GLY A 20 -23.73 -3.57 8.56
CA GLY A 20 -24.47 -4.58 9.31
C GLY A 20 -23.60 -5.56 10.08
N ARG A 21 -22.30 -5.68 9.73
CA ARG A 21 -21.30 -6.50 10.42
C ARG A 21 -20.37 -5.71 11.35
N GLY A 22 -20.62 -4.42 11.55
CA GLY A 22 -19.80 -3.56 12.40
C GLY A 22 -18.40 -3.28 11.85
N ILE A 23 -18.21 -3.37 10.52
CA ILE A 23 -16.94 -3.00 9.87
C ILE A 23 -16.90 -1.48 9.74
N GLU A 24 -15.88 -0.85 10.31
CA GLU A 24 -15.72 0.60 10.34
C GLU A 24 -14.62 1.12 9.40
N ASN A 25 -13.68 0.25 9.00
CA ASN A 25 -12.51 0.65 8.21
C ASN A 25 -12.49 -0.10 6.88
N VAL A 26 -12.37 0.62 5.77
CA VAL A 26 -12.43 0.04 4.42
C VAL A 26 -11.26 0.54 3.57
N VAL A 27 -10.45 -0.38 3.06
CA VAL A 27 -9.46 -0.06 2.02
C VAL A 27 -10.18 0.02 0.68
N ALA A 28 -10.25 1.22 0.11
CA ALA A 28 -10.92 1.52 -1.16
C ALA A 28 -9.88 1.71 -2.27
N ILE A 29 -9.78 0.73 -3.16
CA ILE A 29 -8.82 0.70 -4.27
C ILE A 29 -9.49 0.34 -5.60
N ARG A 30 -8.84 0.65 -6.71
CA ARG A 30 -9.38 0.30 -8.02
C ARG A 30 -9.43 -1.22 -8.22
N GLY A 31 -8.38 -1.90 -7.84
CA GLY A 31 -8.09 -3.27 -8.24
C GLY A 31 -7.34 -3.33 -9.58
N ASP A 32 -6.78 -4.49 -9.88
CA ASP A 32 -6.09 -4.75 -11.14
C ASP A 32 -7.12 -5.06 -12.24
N VAL A 33 -6.83 -4.60 -13.46
CA VAL A 33 -7.65 -4.95 -14.61
C VAL A 33 -7.46 -6.45 -14.89
N PRO A 34 -8.53 -7.26 -14.94
CA PRO A 34 -8.43 -8.67 -15.28
C PRO A 34 -7.71 -8.88 -16.61
N LYS A 35 -6.84 -9.88 -16.67
CA LYS A 35 -6.10 -10.23 -17.89
C LYS A 35 -6.95 -10.96 -18.93
N ASP A 36 -8.19 -11.30 -18.59
CA ASP A 36 -9.14 -11.91 -19.51
C ASP A 36 -9.51 -10.92 -20.66
N PRO A 37 -9.22 -11.23 -21.91
CA PRO A 37 -9.60 -10.39 -23.04
C PRO A 37 -11.12 -10.19 -23.17
N ALA A 38 -11.93 -11.08 -22.62
CA ALA A 38 -13.37 -10.96 -22.57
C ALA A 38 -13.88 -10.04 -21.46
N PHE A 39 -13.04 -9.64 -20.53
CA PHE A 39 -13.43 -8.75 -19.45
C PHE A 39 -14.03 -7.44 -19.98
N ARG A 40 -15.15 -7.07 -19.42
CA ARG A 40 -15.80 -5.77 -19.65
C ARG A 40 -16.19 -5.20 -18.31
N ARG A 41 -15.76 -3.96 -18.05
CA ARG A 41 -16.19 -3.24 -16.86
C ARG A 41 -17.72 -3.06 -16.90
N PRO A 42 -18.41 -3.21 -15.74
CA PRO A 42 -19.84 -2.87 -15.66
C PRO A 42 -20.10 -1.46 -16.18
N ALA A 43 -21.14 -1.29 -17.02
CA ALA A 43 -21.45 -0.01 -17.65
C ALA A 43 -21.71 1.12 -16.63
N ASN A 44 -22.31 0.78 -15.48
CA ASN A 44 -22.56 1.70 -14.37
C ASN A 44 -21.51 1.56 -13.25
N GLY A 45 -20.37 0.89 -13.51
CA GLY A 45 -19.27 0.74 -12.56
C GLY A 45 -18.40 2.00 -12.41
N PHE A 46 -17.33 1.86 -11.63
CA PHE A 46 -16.38 2.93 -11.39
C PHE A 46 -15.14 2.78 -12.27
N ARG A 47 -14.65 3.89 -12.80
CA ARG A 47 -13.41 3.88 -13.58
C ARG A 47 -12.18 3.90 -12.68
N TYR A 48 -12.24 4.69 -11.62
CA TYR A 48 -11.15 4.91 -10.67
C TYR A 48 -11.64 4.77 -9.23
N ALA A 49 -10.71 4.52 -8.32
CA ALA A 49 -11.01 4.44 -6.89
C ALA A 49 -11.62 5.73 -6.34
N VAL A 50 -11.22 6.90 -6.86
CA VAL A 50 -11.76 8.19 -6.43
C VAL A 50 -13.27 8.29 -6.66
N ASP A 51 -13.79 7.73 -7.74
CA ASP A 51 -15.23 7.74 -8.03
C ASP A 51 -16.02 6.87 -7.04
N MET A 52 -15.45 5.69 -6.70
CA MET A 52 -16.03 4.82 -5.67
C MET A 52 -15.96 5.47 -4.28
N ILE A 53 -14.86 6.15 -3.93
CA ILE A 53 -14.70 6.85 -2.65
C ILE A 53 -15.78 7.93 -2.50
N ARG A 54 -16.01 8.77 -3.51
CA ARG A 54 -17.09 9.76 -3.51
C ARG A 54 -18.45 9.10 -3.30
N PHE A 55 -18.74 8.06 -4.06
CA PHE A 55 -19.98 7.31 -3.96
C PHE A 55 -20.20 6.73 -2.55
N MET A 56 -19.17 6.18 -1.91
CA MET A 56 -19.24 5.66 -0.54
C MET A 56 -19.49 6.79 0.47
N ARG A 57 -18.93 7.98 0.27
CA ARG A 57 -19.18 9.15 1.12
C ARG A 57 -20.60 9.68 0.95
N GLU A 58 -21.07 9.78 -0.29
CA GLU A 58 -22.45 10.20 -0.61
C GLU A 58 -23.49 9.23 -0.03
N GLY A 59 -23.16 7.94 0.07
CA GLY A 59 -24.00 6.93 0.70
C GLY A 59 -24.16 7.06 2.21
N GLY A 60 -23.42 7.97 2.86
CA GLY A 60 -23.56 8.27 4.30
C GLY A 60 -23.01 7.19 5.24
N HIS A 61 -22.32 6.17 4.72
CA HIS A 61 -21.67 5.17 5.55
C HIS A 61 -20.47 5.79 6.27
N GLY A 62 -20.43 5.73 7.59
CA GLY A 62 -19.42 6.34 8.46
C GLY A 62 -18.05 5.65 8.45
N PHE A 63 -17.63 5.03 7.34
CA PHE A 63 -16.34 4.32 7.25
C PHE A 63 -15.15 5.26 7.37
N CYS A 64 -14.10 4.79 8.04
CA CYS A 64 -12.76 5.26 7.81
C CYS A 64 -12.28 4.70 6.45
N LEU A 65 -12.12 5.57 5.44
CA LEU A 65 -11.72 5.16 4.10
C LEU A 65 -10.20 5.25 3.93
N VAL A 66 -9.59 4.13 3.57
CA VAL A 66 -8.15 4.02 3.33
C VAL A 66 -7.90 3.97 1.82
N GLY A 67 -7.11 4.91 1.32
CA GLY A 67 -6.70 4.96 -0.09
C GLY A 67 -5.26 4.49 -0.31
N GLY A 68 -4.91 4.18 -1.56
CA GLY A 68 -3.55 3.84 -1.96
C GLY A 68 -2.74 5.07 -2.41
N GLY A 69 -1.46 5.13 -2.01
CA GLY A 69 -0.45 6.08 -2.49
C GLY A 69 0.71 5.36 -3.19
N HIS A 70 1.47 6.05 -4.05
CA HIS A 70 2.56 5.44 -4.82
C HIS A 70 3.83 6.30 -4.70
N PRO A 71 4.76 5.98 -3.77
CA PRO A 71 5.99 6.75 -3.57
C PRO A 71 6.85 6.89 -4.82
N GLU A 72 6.98 5.82 -5.60
CA GLU A 72 7.76 5.76 -6.85
C GLU A 72 6.91 6.04 -8.12
N GLY A 73 5.66 6.47 -7.96
CA GLY A 73 4.70 6.67 -9.06
C GLY A 73 3.90 5.40 -9.40
N HIS A 74 2.70 5.61 -9.95
CA HIS A 74 1.85 4.50 -10.39
C HIS A 74 2.40 3.90 -11.71
N PRO A 75 2.34 2.57 -11.93
CA PRO A 75 2.78 1.96 -13.19
C PRO A 75 2.18 2.59 -14.46
N GLU A 76 0.92 3.01 -14.40
CA GLU A 76 0.21 3.67 -15.51
C GLU A 76 0.45 5.20 -15.57
N CYS A 77 1.15 5.80 -14.57
CA CYS A 77 1.44 7.22 -14.52
C CYS A 77 2.77 7.43 -13.78
N ARG A 78 3.85 7.64 -14.51
CA ARG A 78 5.20 7.81 -13.94
C ARG A 78 5.52 9.25 -13.55
N ASP A 79 4.68 10.21 -13.90
CA ASP A 79 4.79 11.58 -13.44
C ASP A 79 4.43 11.66 -11.95
N LEU A 80 5.43 12.00 -11.14
CA LEU A 80 5.29 12.02 -9.68
C LEU A 80 4.40 13.19 -9.21
N GLU A 81 4.43 14.33 -9.89
CA GLU A 81 3.58 15.46 -9.52
C GLU A 81 2.11 15.16 -9.86
N LEU A 82 1.84 14.59 -11.04
CA LEU A 82 0.51 14.15 -11.41
C LEU A 82 -0.03 13.04 -10.46
N ASN A 83 0.84 12.13 -10.00
CA ASN A 83 0.45 11.14 -8.98
C ASN A 83 0.02 11.79 -7.65
N ILE A 84 0.68 12.87 -7.25
CA ILE A 84 0.32 13.63 -6.05
C ILE A 84 -1.01 14.38 -6.25
N GLU A 85 -1.28 14.91 -7.43
CA GLU A 85 -2.58 15.52 -7.77
C GLU A 85 -3.71 14.48 -7.68
N HIS A 86 -3.54 13.30 -8.27
CA HIS A 86 -4.49 12.20 -8.14
C HIS A 86 -4.67 11.73 -6.69
N LEU A 87 -3.60 11.78 -5.87
CA LEU A 87 -3.73 11.49 -4.45
C LEU A 87 -4.55 12.56 -3.73
N ARG A 88 -4.33 13.84 -4.04
CA ARG A 88 -5.12 14.94 -3.50
C ARG A 88 -6.59 14.79 -3.84
N GLU A 89 -6.92 14.47 -5.10
CA GLU A 89 -8.30 14.21 -5.51
C GLU A 89 -8.97 13.09 -4.69
N LYS A 90 -8.23 12.03 -4.35
CA LYS A 90 -8.75 10.96 -3.47
C LYS A 90 -8.97 11.44 -2.04
N VAL A 91 -8.06 12.26 -1.52
CA VAL A 91 -8.22 12.84 -0.16
C VAL A 91 -9.40 13.81 -0.13
N ASP A 92 -9.53 14.68 -1.14
CA ASP A 92 -10.66 15.61 -1.27
C ASP A 92 -12.00 14.86 -1.47
N ALA A 93 -11.96 13.67 -2.07
CA ALA A 93 -13.11 12.78 -2.18
C ALA A 93 -13.48 12.08 -0.86
N GLY A 94 -12.62 12.15 0.17
CA GLY A 94 -12.94 11.64 1.50
C GLY A 94 -12.05 10.49 2.00
N VAL A 95 -10.85 10.31 1.50
CA VAL A 95 -9.87 9.39 2.11
C VAL A 95 -9.40 9.95 3.45
N ASP A 96 -9.46 9.14 4.50
CA ASP A 96 -9.01 9.50 5.85
C ASP A 96 -7.55 9.09 6.11
N VAL A 97 -7.10 8.00 5.49
CA VAL A 97 -5.75 7.44 5.66
C VAL A 97 -5.23 6.96 4.30
N VAL A 98 -3.96 7.15 4.04
CA VAL A 98 -3.29 6.61 2.87
C VAL A 98 -2.31 5.52 3.29
N ILE A 99 -2.40 4.33 2.68
CA ILE A 99 -1.35 3.31 2.75
C ILE A 99 -0.58 3.36 1.43
N THR A 100 0.76 3.41 1.51
CA THR A 100 1.56 3.45 0.29
C THR A 100 1.69 2.06 -0.34
N GLN A 101 1.90 2.01 -1.67
CA GLN A 101 2.50 0.85 -2.31
C GLN A 101 3.84 0.55 -1.63
N LEU A 102 4.25 -0.72 -1.65
CA LEU A 102 5.54 -1.12 -1.14
C LEU A 102 6.69 -0.36 -1.85
N PHE A 103 7.78 -0.19 -1.17
CA PHE A 103 9.03 0.39 -1.67
C PHE A 103 10.19 -0.20 -0.86
N TYR A 104 11.43 -0.07 -1.36
CA TYR A 104 12.62 -0.61 -0.70
C TYR A 104 13.63 0.47 -0.31
N ASP A 105 13.47 1.71 -0.80
CA ASP A 105 14.24 2.88 -0.39
C ASP A 105 13.36 3.87 0.37
N ASN A 106 13.71 4.18 1.61
CA ASN A 106 12.95 5.12 2.45
C ASN A 106 12.99 6.56 1.92
N ALA A 107 13.99 6.90 1.10
CA ALA A 107 14.06 8.20 0.46
C ALA A 107 12.83 8.48 -0.42
N ASP A 108 12.30 7.45 -1.11
CA ASP A 108 11.10 7.58 -1.94
C ASP A 108 9.86 7.93 -1.10
N TYR A 109 9.73 7.28 0.07
CA TYR A 109 8.63 7.60 0.99
C TYR A 109 8.74 9.02 1.55
N PHE A 110 9.90 9.43 2.01
CA PHE A 110 10.06 10.78 2.57
C PHE A 110 9.83 11.87 1.51
N ALA A 111 10.35 11.67 0.30
CA ALA A 111 10.08 12.56 -0.83
C ALA A 111 8.59 12.60 -1.22
N PHE A 112 7.90 11.44 -1.18
CA PHE A 112 6.46 11.37 -1.40
C PHE A 112 5.69 12.15 -0.33
N VAL A 113 6.03 11.99 0.95
CA VAL A 113 5.41 12.73 2.05
C VAL A 113 5.61 14.24 1.87
N GLU A 114 6.84 14.67 1.53
CA GLU A 114 7.12 16.08 1.28
C GLU A 114 6.26 16.66 0.16
N ARG A 115 6.18 15.97 -1.00
CA ARG A 115 5.31 16.38 -2.12
C ARG A 115 3.85 16.47 -1.68
N ALA A 116 3.36 15.46 -0.98
CA ALA A 116 1.97 15.43 -0.49
C ALA A 116 1.66 16.61 0.46
N ARG A 117 2.60 16.93 1.37
CA ARG A 117 2.43 18.05 2.31
C ARG A 117 2.45 19.41 1.61
N ARG A 118 3.25 19.57 0.54
CA ARG A 118 3.28 20.79 -0.27
C ARG A 118 1.93 21.12 -0.91
N VAL A 119 1.19 20.12 -1.38
CA VAL A 119 -0.14 20.32 -1.98
C VAL A 119 -1.29 20.28 -0.94
N GLY A 120 -0.98 20.31 0.34
CA GLY A 120 -1.98 20.44 1.42
C GLY A 120 -2.56 19.13 1.92
N ILE A 121 -2.13 17.95 1.47
CA ILE A 121 -2.56 16.69 2.04
C ILE A 121 -2.10 16.59 3.49
N ARG A 122 -3.03 16.38 4.44
CA ARG A 122 -2.76 16.33 5.89
C ARG A 122 -3.09 14.99 6.54
N VAL A 123 -3.83 14.13 5.85
CA VAL A 123 -4.16 12.77 6.33
C VAL A 123 -2.90 11.97 6.62
N PRO A 124 -2.95 10.95 7.52
CA PRO A 124 -1.86 10.04 7.75
C PRO A 124 -1.44 9.33 6.45
N LEU A 125 -0.13 9.31 6.19
CA LEU A 125 0.50 8.58 5.09
C LEU A 125 1.27 7.43 5.71
N VAL A 126 0.71 6.22 5.67
CA VAL A 126 1.28 5.03 6.31
C VAL A 126 2.15 4.29 5.29
N PRO A 127 3.45 4.09 5.54
CA PRO A 127 4.31 3.34 4.64
C PRO A 127 3.93 1.86 4.58
N GLY A 128 3.83 1.32 3.37
CA GLY A 128 3.58 -0.08 3.10
C GLY A 128 4.90 -0.85 2.96
N ILE A 129 5.14 -1.82 3.80
CA ILE A 129 6.37 -2.64 3.83
C ILE A 129 6.05 -4.08 3.49
N MET A 130 6.79 -4.65 2.57
CA MET A 130 6.72 -6.07 2.24
C MET A 130 8.06 -6.74 2.56
N PRO A 131 8.11 -7.63 3.56
CA PRO A 131 9.29 -8.42 3.83
C PRO A 131 9.62 -9.34 2.66
N ILE A 132 10.88 -9.35 2.21
CA ILE A 132 11.35 -10.28 1.21
C ILE A 132 11.58 -11.62 1.89
N THR A 133 11.05 -12.70 1.33
CA THR A 133 11.18 -14.06 1.87
C THR A 133 11.92 -15.03 0.95
N ASN A 134 12.04 -14.71 -0.33
CA ASN A 134 12.80 -15.49 -1.31
C ASN A 134 13.08 -14.66 -2.57
N TRP A 135 14.04 -15.12 -3.39
CA TRP A 135 14.44 -14.45 -4.63
C TRP A 135 13.31 -14.34 -5.68
N PRO A 136 12.56 -15.42 -6.00
CA PRO A 136 11.46 -15.30 -6.97
C PRO A 136 10.38 -14.30 -6.58
N GLN A 137 10.15 -14.08 -5.28
CA GLN A 137 9.19 -13.11 -4.80
C GLN A 137 9.59 -11.68 -5.20
N ILE A 138 10.86 -11.31 -5.01
CA ILE A 138 11.32 -9.95 -5.34
C ILE A 138 11.28 -9.70 -6.85
N GLU A 139 11.72 -10.66 -7.66
CA GLU A 139 11.64 -10.56 -9.13
C GLU A 139 10.19 -10.36 -9.61
N ARG A 140 9.27 -11.16 -9.09
CA ARG A 140 7.86 -11.07 -9.45
C ARG A 140 7.25 -9.74 -9.03
N ILE A 141 7.51 -9.31 -7.80
CA ILE A 141 6.89 -8.10 -7.22
C ILE A 141 7.40 -6.86 -7.93
N THR A 142 8.71 -6.73 -8.14
CA THR A 142 9.28 -5.59 -8.84
C THR A 142 8.80 -5.49 -10.28
N THR A 143 8.60 -6.62 -10.95
CA THR A 143 8.01 -6.67 -12.29
C THR A 143 6.56 -6.18 -12.30
N LEU A 144 5.76 -6.55 -11.30
CA LEU A 144 4.33 -6.20 -11.22
C LEU A 144 4.10 -4.76 -10.76
N SER A 145 4.82 -4.33 -9.72
CA SER A 145 4.66 -2.99 -9.12
C SER A 145 5.50 -1.92 -9.80
N GLY A 146 6.56 -2.35 -10.51
CA GLY A 146 7.56 -1.46 -11.11
C GLY A 146 8.45 -0.75 -10.09
N ASN A 147 8.48 -1.24 -8.85
CA ASN A 147 9.34 -0.69 -7.79
C ASN A 147 10.80 -1.04 -8.02
N GLN A 148 11.68 -0.14 -7.60
CA GLN A 148 13.12 -0.34 -7.69
C GLN A 148 13.65 -1.07 -6.46
N VAL A 149 14.62 -1.96 -6.69
CA VAL A 149 15.36 -2.61 -5.61
C VAL A 149 16.73 -1.94 -5.49
N PRO A 150 17.06 -1.35 -4.33
CA PRO A 150 18.38 -0.78 -4.12
C PRO A 150 19.48 -1.79 -4.39
N SER A 151 20.56 -1.36 -5.07
CA SER A 151 21.67 -2.24 -5.48
C SER A 151 22.26 -3.04 -4.31
N ARG A 152 22.32 -2.45 -3.11
CA ARG A 152 22.80 -3.13 -1.90
C ARG A 152 21.89 -4.29 -1.48
N LEU A 153 20.57 -4.09 -1.55
CA LEU A 153 19.61 -5.13 -1.23
C LEU A 153 19.66 -6.24 -2.27
N HIS A 154 19.69 -5.87 -3.57
CA HIS A 154 19.83 -6.81 -4.66
C HIS A 154 21.09 -7.69 -4.49
N ALA A 155 22.26 -7.09 -4.29
CA ALA A 155 23.51 -7.81 -4.10
C ALA A 155 23.50 -8.72 -2.85
N ALA A 156 22.85 -8.31 -1.76
CA ALA A 156 22.73 -9.14 -0.56
C ALA A 156 21.85 -10.38 -0.82
N LEU A 157 20.73 -10.21 -1.51
CA LEU A 157 19.81 -11.30 -1.84
C LEU A 157 20.41 -12.25 -2.90
N GLU A 158 21.15 -11.73 -3.87
CA GLU A 158 21.78 -12.53 -4.91
C GLU A 158 22.78 -13.54 -4.32
N ARG A 159 23.54 -13.15 -3.28
CA ARG A 159 24.49 -14.06 -2.59
C ARG A 159 23.80 -15.25 -1.92
N VAL A 160 22.53 -15.11 -1.58
CA VAL A 160 21.74 -16.12 -0.86
C VAL A 160 20.55 -16.63 -1.69
N ARG A 161 20.56 -16.42 -3.01
CA ARG A 161 19.42 -16.71 -3.89
C ARG A 161 18.91 -18.16 -3.82
N ASN A 162 19.80 -19.10 -3.50
CA ASN A 162 19.51 -20.53 -3.41
C ASN A 162 19.38 -21.02 -1.94
N ASP A 163 19.41 -20.10 -0.97
CA ASP A 163 19.26 -20.38 0.46
C ASP A 163 18.08 -19.57 1.00
N GLU A 164 16.90 -20.18 1.02
CA GLU A 164 15.67 -19.51 1.44
C GLU A 164 15.72 -18.99 2.88
N PRO A 165 16.21 -19.75 3.89
CA PRO A 165 16.41 -19.24 5.23
C PRO A 165 17.31 -18.01 5.30
N ALA A 166 18.43 -18.00 4.58
CA ALA A 166 19.33 -16.86 4.52
C ALA A 166 18.66 -15.65 3.79
N ALA A 167 17.90 -15.89 2.73
CA ALA A 167 17.14 -14.84 2.05
C ALA A 167 16.08 -14.19 2.97
N VAL A 168 15.39 -15.01 3.76
CA VAL A 168 14.45 -14.51 4.80
C VAL A 168 15.19 -13.65 5.82
N ALA A 169 16.36 -14.08 6.31
CA ALA A 169 17.15 -13.31 7.27
C ALA A 169 17.56 -11.93 6.71
N VAL A 170 18.04 -11.87 5.46
CA VAL A 170 18.37 -10.62 4.77
C VAL A 170 17.12 -9.74 4.63
N GLY A 171 15.99 -10.30 4.22
CA GLY A 171 14.75 -9.55 4.05
C GLY A 171 14.19 -8.99 5.37
N VAL A 172 14.26 -9.78 6.46
CA VAL A 172 13.85 -9.33 7.81
C VAL A 172 14.77 -8.21 8.30
N GLU A 173 16.10 -8.36 8.14
CA GLU A 173 17.05 -7.32 8.53
C GLU A 173 16.81 -6.02 7.77
N TRP A 174 16.64 -6.09 6.44
CA TRP A 174 16.37 -4.93 5.61
C TRP A 174 15.08 -4.23 6.03
N ALA A 175 13.96 -4.97 6.11
CA ALA A 175 12.67 -4.41 6.47
C ALA A 175 12.65 -3.88 7.91
N THR A 176 13.38 -4.48 8.84
CA THR A 176 13.55 -3.95 10.20
C THR A 176 14.21 -2.57 10.17
N ARG A 177 15.33 -2.42 9.43
CA ARG A 177 16.02 -1.13 9.30
C ARG A 177 15.13 -0.07 8.64
N GLN A 178 14.39 -0.44 7.57
CA GLN A 178 13.40 0.45 6.96
C GLN A 178 12.38 0.94 7.99
N CYS A 179 11.75 0.02 8.74
CA CYS A 179 10.75 0.38 9.73
C CYS A 179 11.31 1.28 10.83
N VAL A 180 12.51 0.99 11.33
CA VAL A 180 13.18 1.82 12.36
C VAL A 180 13.39 3.24 11.86
N GLU A 181 13.93 3.40 10.65
CA GLU A 181 14.19 4.70 10.04
C GLU A 181 12.88 5.46 9.77
N LEU A 182 11.86 4.79 9.23
CA LEU A 182 10.55 5.38 8.95
C LEU A 182 9.87 5.90 10.23
N LEU A 183 9.82 5.08 11.27
CA LEU A 183 9.20 5.44 12.55
C LEU A 183 9.96 6.58 13.24
N ARG A 184 11.29 6.53 13.27
CA ARG A 184 12.12 7.63 13.80
C ARG A 184 12.02 8.91 12.95
N GLY A 185 11.75 8.76 11.66
CA GLY A 185 11.50 9.86 10.73
C GLY A 185 10.08 10.44 10.78
N GLY A 186 9.22 9.96 11.72
CA GLY A 186 7.89 10.50 11.97
C GLY A 186 6.77 9.86 11.15
N ALA A 187 6.99 8.68 10.58
CA ALA A 187 5.89 7.91 9.99
C ALA A 187 4.85 7.56 11.08
N PRO A 188 3.53 7.67 10.79
CA PRO A 188 2.47 7.49 11.80
C PRO A 188 2.31 6.03 12.25
N GLY A 189 2.95 5.11 11.57
CA GLY A 189 2.92 3.67 11.77
C GLY A 189 3.45 2.97 10.54
N VAL A 190 3.33 1.63 10.47
CA VAL A 190 3.76 0.81 9.33
C VAL A 190 2.67 -0.18 8.97
N HIS A 191 2.36 -0.31 7.69
CA HIS A 191 1.49 -1.37 7.16
C HIS A 191 2.34 -2.49 6.56
N PHE A 192 2.05 -3.75 6.92
CA PHE A 192 2.77 -4.90 6.37
C PHE A 192 1.95 -5.64 5.32
N TYR A 193 2.51 -5.80 4.13
CA TYR A 193 2.01 -6.72 3.10
C TYR A 193 2.51 -8.14 3.41
N THR A 194 1.70 -8.94 4.08
CA THR A 194 2.10 -10.25 4.60
C THR A 194 1.84 -11.41 3.64
N LEU A 195 0.94 -11.22 2.67
CA LEU A 195 0.42 -12.29 1.78
C LEU A 195 -0.04 -13.53 2.59
N ASN A 196 -0.66 -13.29 3.74
CA ASN A 196 -1.10 -14.30 4.71
C ASN A 196 0.05 -15.17 5.29
N LYS A 197 1.30 -14.69 5.22
CA LYS A 197 2.49 -15.32 5.79
C LYS A 197 3.07 -14.43 6.89
N SER A 198 3.02 -14.89 8.14
CA SER A 198 3.40 -14.06 9.29
C SER A 198 4.84 -14.19 9.81
N PRO A 199 5.64 -15.25 9.54
CA PRO A 199 6.92 -15.43 10.25
C PRO A 199 7.88 -14.25 10.13
N ALA A 200 8.11 -13.75 8.90
CA ALA A 200 9.01 -12.61 8.68
C ALA A 200 8.47 -11.32 9.35
N THR A 201 7.17 -11.06 9.22
CA THR A 201 6.54 -9.88 9.84
C THR A 201 6.63 -9.96 11.38
N ARG A 202 6.43 -11.14 11.98
CA ARG A 202 6.60 -11.33 13.42
C ARG A 202 8.02 -11.05 13.87
N ALA A 203 9.02 -11.53 13.14
CA ALA A 203 10.42 -11.27 13.45
C ALA A 203 10.74 -9.77 13.40
N ILE A 204 10.23 -9.05 12.38
CA ILE A 204 10.39 -7.60 12.30
C ILE A 204 9.71 -6.91 13.49
N PHE A 205 8.48 -7.32 13.82
CA PHE A 205 7.75 -6.75 14.96
C PHE A 205 8.50 -6.94 16.28
N GLU A 206 9.09 -8.11 16.52
CA GLU A 206 9.91 -8.40 17.69
C GLU A 206 11.18 -7.51 17.72
N ASN A 207 11.82 -7.30 16.58
CA ASN A 207 12.97 -6.41 16.47
C ASN A 207 12.58 -4.95 16.80
N LEU A 208 11.46 -4.45 16.25
CA LEU A 208 10.96 -3.11 16.53
C LEU A 208 10.60 -2.91 18.01
N ARG A 209 10.08 -3.96 18.67
CA ARG A 209 9.82 -3.94 20.12
C ARG A 209 11.11 -3.81 20.90
N ARG A 210 12.19 -4.52 20.51
CA ARG A 210 13.51 -4.40 21.14
C ARG A 210 14.12 -3.01 20.97
N GLU A 211 13.84 -2.34 19.87
CA GLU A 211 14.23 -0.95 19.59
C GLU A 211 13.37 0.09 20.35
N GLY A 212 12.36 -0.34 21.10
CA GLY A 212 11.47 0.55 21.85
C GLY A 212 10.54 1.40 20.98
N LEU A 213 10.30 0.99 19.74
CA LEU A 213 9.49 1.73 18.74
C LEU A 213 8.02 1.32 18.74
N LEU A 214 7.65 0.28 19.47
CA LEU A 214 6.27 -0.14 19.62
C LEU A 214 5.83 0.14 21.06
N GLY A 215 4.68 0.83 21.22
CA GLY A 215 4.05 0.98 22.52
C GLY A 215 3.66 -0.37 23.15
N HIS A 216 3.57 -0.41 24.46
CA HIS A 216 3.11 -1.57 25.21
C HIS A 216 1.63 -1.83 24.98
#